data_fbdfb08113a342eaf8d76ceda2f6f597
#
_entry.id   fbdfb08113a342eaf8d76ceda2f6f597
#
_cell.length_a   1.000
_cell.length_b   1.000
_cell.length_c   1.000
_cell.angle_alpha   90.00
_cell.angle_beta   90.00
_cell.angle_gamma   90.00
#
_symmetry.space_group_name_H-M   'P 1'
#
loop_
_entity.id
_entity.type
_entity.pdbx_description
1 polymer ?
#
loop_
_entity_poly.entity_id
_entity_poly.type
_entity_poly.pdbx_seq_one_letter_code
_entity_poly.pdbx_strand_id
1 'polypeptide(L)'
;MGKDPTERPFTLKITGGTSGDVAGNAIKILNRDYGENAKIVGIVDHKGCCEDPSGLDLTELMRLVNNELSLEHFDESKLSSDGKFWSRDNPEGVVMCDSMHNRLQTDAFLPAGGLPNTIRTDNWEAFLTEDGSPSAPLIVEAANIFIEQQARVKLTEKGVLIVKDSSANKCGVICSAMEIIAHLL
;
A
#
# COMPACT_ATOMS: atom_id res chain seq x y z
N MET A 1 0.62 -15.17 11.65
CA MET A 1 1.11 -14.00 12.40
C MET A 1 0.67 -14.17 13.86
N GLY A 2 1.55 -14.39 14.80
CA GLY A 2 1.21 -14.54 16.22
C GLY A 2 1.69 -13.36 17.06
N LYS A 3 1.75 -12.14 16.45
CA LYS A 3 2.30 -10.96 17.12
C LYS A 3 1.23 -9.88 17.14
N ASP A 4 1.03 -9.26 18.30
CA ASP A 4 0.19 -8.09 18.43
C ASP A 4 0.88 -6.89 17.72
N PRO A 5 0.28 -6.30 16.68
CA PRO A 5 0.88 -5.19 15.95
C PRO A 5 0.97 -3.89 16.77
N THR A 6 0.27 -3.81 17.91
CA THR A 6 0.41 -2.67 18.85
C THR A 6 1.66 -2.77 19.71
N GLU A 7 2.20 -3.98 19.87
CA GLU A 7 3.36 -4.25 20.73
C GLU A 7 4.67 -4.49 19.95
N ARG A 8 4.60 -4.72 18.65
CA ARG A 8 5.77 -5.07 17.83
C ARG A 8 5.76 -4.38 16.48
N PRO A 9 6.92 -3.88 16.02
CA PRO A 9 7.02 -3.32 14.68
C PRO A 9 6.64 -4.33 13.59
N PHE A 10 5.96 -3.82 12.58
CA PHE A 10 5.66 -4.54 11.34
C PHE A 10 5.91 -3.61 10.15
N THR A 11 6.23 -4.20 9.01
CA THR A 11 6.53 -3.47 7.79
C THR A 11 5.36 -3.54 6.81
N LEU A 12 5.14 -2.45 6.06
CA LEU A 12 4.13 -2.43 5.02
C LEU A 12 4.56 -1.59 3.82
N LYS A 13 4.00 -1.92 2.67
CA LYS A 13 4.08 -1.16 1.42
C LYS A 13 2.68 -0.75 0.98
N ILE A 14 2.57 0.44 0.37
CA ILE A 14 1.28 1.07 0.02
C ILE A 14 1.33 1.55 -1.43
N THR A 15 0.24 1.34 -2.18
CA THR A 15 0.02 2.05 -3.46
C THR A 15 -1.10 3.07 -3.30
N GLY A 16 -1.03 4.20 -4.02
CA GLY A 16 -2.08 5.23 -4.04
C GLY A 16 -1.70 6.59 -3.50
N GLY A 17 -0.53 6.71 -2.89
CA GLY A 17 0.10 7.99 -2.53
C GLY A 17 -0.54 8.76 -1.39
N THR A 18 0.17 9.78 -0.94
CA THR A 18 -0.20 10.61 0.22
C THR A 18 -1.34 11.58 -0.07
N SER A 19 -1.50 12.02 -1.32
CA SER A 19 -2.60 12.89 -1.76
C SER A 19 -3.89 12.12 -2.06
N GLY A 20 -3.87 10.78 -2.04
CA GLY A 20 -5.05 9.94 -2.29
C GLY A 20 -5.87 9.73 -1.02
N ASP A 21 -7.20 9.84 -1.13
CA ASP A 21 -8.12 9.70 0.00
C ASP A 21 -7.93 8.39 0.77
N VAL A 22 -7.82 7.27 0.07
CA VAL A 22 -7.73 5.94 0.70
C VAL A 22 -6.36 5.74 1.37
N ALA A 23 -5.27 5.97 0.64
CA ALA A 23 -3.92 5.81 1.18
C ALA A 23 -3.62 6.86 2.25
N GLY A 24 -4.00 8.13 2.03
CA GLY A 24 -3.81 9.19 3.02
C GLY A 24 -4.55 8.91 4.34
N ASN A 25 -5.81 8.47 4.27
CA ASN A 25 -6.54 8.07 5.48
C ASN A 25 -5.95 6.82 6.14
N ALA A 26 -5.47 5.86 5.37
CA ALA A 26 -4.79 4.69 5.92
C ALA A 26 -3.52 5.09 6.69
N ILE A 27 -2.71 6.01 6.15
CA ILE A 27 -1.51 6.55 6.83
C ILE A 27 -1.90 7.26 8.15
N LYS A 28 -2.96 8.08 8.15
CA LYS A 28 -3.47 8.73 9.37
C LYS A 28 -3.86 7.71 10.44
N ILE A 29 -4.57 6.65 10.04
CA ILE A 29 -5.01 5.60 10.95
C ILE A 29 -3.80 4.80 11.47
N LEU A 30 -2.88 4.41 10.60
CA LEU A 30 -1.66 3.69 10.98
C LEU A 30 -0.82 4.50 11.98
N ASN A 31 -0.65 5.80 11.73
CA ASN A 31 0.07 6.68 12.65
C ASN A 31 -0.66 6.81 14.00
N ARG A 32 -1.99 6.95 14.00
CA ARG A 32 -2.78 7.09 15.23
C ARG A 32 -2.78 5.83 16.10
N ASP A 33 -2.96 4.66 15.46
CA ASP A 33 -3.23 3.41 16.17
C ASP A 33 -1.96 2.59 16.47
N TYR A 34 -0.92 2.73 15.64
CA TYR A 34 0.30 1.94 15.74
C TYR A 34 1.58 2.79 15.89
N GLY A 35 1.53 4.07 15.52
CA GLY A 35 2.69 4.96 15.61
C GLY A 35 3.92 4.37 14.91
N GLU A 36 5.06 4.39 15.57
CA GLU A 36 6.34 3.89 15.04
C GLU A 36 6.39 2.37 14.82
N ASN A 37 5.41 1.62 15.32
CA ASN A 37 5.31 0.18 15.05
C ASN A 37 4.87 -0.11 13.59
N ALA A 38 4.13 0.81 12.95
CA ALA A 38 3.76 0.70 11.55
C ALA A 38 4.84 1.31 10.65
N LYS A 39 5.80 0.50 10.21
CA LYS A 39 6.88 0.94 9.34
C LYS A 39 6.46 0.86 7.87
N ILE A 40 6.12 2.00 7.27
CA ILE A 40 5.87 2.11 5.84
C ILE A 40 7.24 2.14 5.14
N VAL A 41 7.64 1.05 4.50
CA VAL A 41 8.94 0.94 3.82
C VAL A 41 8.88 1.26 2.33
N GLY A 42 7.68 1.41 1.79
CA GLY A 42 7.48 1.83 0.40
C GLY A 42 6.09 2.38 0.17
N ILE A 43 6.05 3.49 -0.55
CA ILE A 43 4.79 4.11 -0.99
C ILE A 43 4.97 4.65 -2.41
N VAL A 44 3.94 4.47 -3.26
CA VAL A 44 3.98 4.90 -4.66
C VAL A 44 2.72 5.65 -5.04
N ASP A 45 2.88 6.72 -5.83
CA ASP A 45 1.79 7.46 -6.46
C ASP A 45 2.05 7.71 -7.95
N HIS A 46 1.28 8.63 -8.54
CA HIS A 46 1.39 9.02 -9.95
C HIS A 46 2.65 9.84 -10.26
N LYS A 47 3.35 10.36 -9.26
CA LYS A 47 4.55 11.19 -9.40
C LYS A 47 5.85 10.42 -9.13
N GLY A 48 5.79 9.45 -8.20
CA GLY A 48 7.00 8.75 -7.82
C GLY A 48 6.75 7.67 -6.78
N CYS A 49 7.86 7.13 -6.30
CA CYS A 49 7.91 6.13 -5.26
C CYS A 49 8.97 6.50 -4.23
N CYS A 50 8.60 6.53 -2.96
CA CYS A 50 9.54 6.59 -1.83
C CYS A 50 9.74 5.20 -1.26
N GLU A 51 10.98 4.78 -1.12
CA GLU A 51 11.38 3.50 -0.52
C GLU A 51 12.42 3.75 0.56
N ASP A 52 12.23 3.16 1.73
CA ASP A 52 13.21 3.19 2.81
C ASP A 52 13.11 1.90 3.65
N PRO A 53 14.14 1.03 3.62
CA PRO A 53 14.14 -0.21 4.41
C PRO A 53 14.01 0.01 5.92
N SER A 54 14.42 1.19 6.41
CA SER A 54 14.31 1.56 7.82
C SER A 54 12.90 2.00 8.22
N GLY A 55 12.06 2.26 7.23
CA GLY A 55 10.75 2.90 7.34
C GLY A 55 10.81 4.38 7.05
N LEU A 56 9.86 4.87 6.25
CA LEU A 56 9.70 6.28 5.92
C LEU A 56 9.31 7.09 7.16
N ASP A 57 9.81 8.33 7.26
CA ASP A 57 9.48 9.25 8.35
C ASP A 57 7.96 9.53 8.39
N LEU A 58 7.30 9.06 9.45
CA LEU A 58 5.83 9.21 9.60
C LEU A 58 5.41 10.66 9.74
N THR A 59 6.26 11.53 10.33
CA THR A 59 5.96 12.96 10.46
C THR A 59 5.92 13.61 9.09
N GLU A 60 6.86 13.23 8.22
CA GLU A 60 6.90 13.72 6.84
C GLU A 60 5.74 13.17 6.01
N LEU A 61 5.42 11.89 6.12
CA LEU A 61 4.23 11.33 5.48
C LEU A 61 2.95 12.04 5.94
N MET A 62 2.82 12.32 7.23
CA MET A 62 1.67 13.07 7.77
C MET A 62 1.63 14.51 7.28
N ARG A 63 2.80 15.17 7.09
CA ARG A 63 2.86 16.50 6.47
C ARG A 63 2.30 16.48 5.06
N LEU A 64 2.72 15.50 4.24
CA LEU A 64 2.22 15.35 2.87
C LEU A 64 0.71 15.09 2.86
N VAL A 65 0.25 14.14 3.67
CA VAL A 65 -1.17 13.77 3.75
C VAL A 65 -2.05 14.95 4.20
N ASN A 66 -1.62 15.71 5.21
CA ASN A 66 -2.42 16.83 5.73
C ASN A 66 -2.48 18.04 4.77
N ASN A 67 -1.51 18.14 3.86
CA ASN A 67 -1.46 19.19 2.84
C ASN A 67 -1.86 18.67 1.45
N GLU A 68 -2.36 17.43 1.34
CA GLU A 68 -2.77 16.77 0.08
C GLU A 68 -1.67 16.82 -1.00
N LEU A 69 -0.41 16.70 -0.59
CA LEU A 69 0.76 16.72 -1.45
C LEU A 69 1.12 15.33 -1.94
N SER A 70 1.55 15.25 -3.21
CA SER A 70 2.12 14.04 -3.81
C SER A 70 3.55 13.78 -3.32
N LEU A 71 4.05 12.56 -3.60
CA LEU A 71 5.36 12.10 -3.15
C LEU A 71 6.55 12.90 -3.74
N GLU A 72 6.35 13.63 -4.84
CA GLU A 72 7.39 14.54 -5.38
C GLU A 72 7.79 15.66 -4.41
N HIS A 73 6.95 15.92 -3.40
CA HIS A 73 7.21 16.91 -2.33
C HIS A 73 7.78 16.30 -1.06
N PHE A 74 8.16 15.02 -1.09
CA PHE A 74 8.80 14.37 0.06
C PHE A 74 10.18 14.98 0.31
N ASP A 75 10.46 15.31 1.56
CA ASP A 75 11.78 15.80 1.97
C ASP A 75 12.78 14.64 2.00
N GLU A 76 13.57 14.51 0.94
CA GLU A 76 14.57 13.44 0.80
C GLU A 76 15.61 13.42 1.92
N SER A 77 15.81 14.52 2.64
CA SER A 77 16.70 14.56 3.81
C SER A 77 16.19 13.71 4.98
N LYS A 78 14.92 13.29 4.93
CA LYS A 78 14.27 12.39 5.90
C LYS A 78 14.43 10.90 5.57
N LEU A 79 15.01 10.59 4.42
CA LEU A 79 15.35 9.21 4.05
C LEU A 79 16.62 8.78 4.78
N SER A 80 16.69 7.48 5.10
CA SER A 80 17.92 6.86 5.56
C SER A 80 18.97 6.80 4.41
N SER A 81 20.20 6.36 4.73
CA SER A 81 21.23 6.15 3.72
C SER A 81 20.84 5.18 2.59
N ASP A 82 19.92 4.26 2.88
CA ASP A 82 19.44 3.24 1.94
C ASP A 82 18.07 3.59 1.35
N GLY A 83 17.48 4.72 1.80
CA GLY A 83 16.23 5.25 1.30
C GLY A 83 16.41 5.98 -0.01
N LYS A 84 15.39 5.97 -0.87
CA LYS A 84 15.41 6.63 -2.17
C LYS A 84 14.03 7.08 -2.63
N PHE A 85 14.00 8.25 -3.27
CA PHE A 85 12.87 8.69 -4.09
C PHE A 85 13.14 8.38 -5.56
N TRP A 86 12.18 7.74 -6.21
CA TRP A 86 12.18 7.41 -7.63
C TRP A 86 11.13 8.25 -8.33
N SER A 87 11.57 9.23 -9.15
CA SER A 87 10.66 10.05 -9.94
C SER A 87 10.17 9.30 -11.18
N ARG A 88 8.87 9.40 -11.49
CA ARG A 88 8.31 8.89 -12.75
C ARG A 88 8.69 9.71 -13.98
N ASP A 89 9.42 10.82 -13.82
CA ASP A 89 9.87 11.65 -14.95
C ASP A 89 10.99 11.01 -15.77
N ASN A 90 11.55 9.90 -15.30
CA ASN A 90 12.59 9.17 -16.01
C ASN A 90 12.26 7.66 -16.11
N PRO A 91 12.80 6.96 -17.14
CA PRO A 91 12.47 5.56 -17.39
C PRO A 91 12.82 4.60 -16.24
N GLU A 92 13.93 4.84 -15.56
CA GLU A 92 14.33 4.02 -14.41
C GLU A 92 13.31 4.14 -13.27
N GLY A 93 12.92 5.38 -12.94
CA GLY A 93 11.94 5.63 -11.91
C GLY A 93 10.56 5.04 -12.22
N VAL A 94 10.14 5.05 -13.49
CA VAL A 94 8.90 4.36 -13.91
C VAL A 94 8.98 2.87 -13.59
N VAL A 95 10.07 2.19 -13.94
CA VAL A 95 10.27 0.76 -13.66
C VAL A 95 10.24 0.49 -12.16
N MET A 96 10.93 1.33 -11.38
CA MET A 96 11.00 1.19 -9.92
C MET A 96 9.63 1.41 -9.27
N CYS A 97 8.87 2.42 -9.68
CA CYS A 97 7.52 2.68 -9.22
C CYS A 97 6.55 1.53 -9.53
N ASP A 98 6.58 1.05 -10.78
CA ASP A 98 5.65 0.02 -11.25
C ASP A 98 5.93 -1.35 -10.63
N SER A 99 7.17 -1.61 -10.22
CA SER A 99 7.59 -2.86 -9.58
C SER A 99 7.64 -2.82 -8.05
N MET A 100 7.47 -1.67 -7.41
CA MET A 100 7.61 -1.49 -5.96
C MET A 100 6.85 -2.57 -5.17
N HIS A 101 5.57 -2.77 -5.52
CA HIS A 101 4.70 -3.73 -4.84
C HIS A 101 5.14 -5.19 -4.99
N ASN A 102 5.93 -5.50 -6.01
CA ASN A 102 6.51 -6.83 -6.23
C ASN A 102 7.85 -6.99 -5.50
N ARG A 103 8.72 -5.98 -5.57
CA ARG A 103 10.13 -6.03 -5.10
C ARG A 103 10.30 -5.94 -3.60
N LEU A 104 9.58 -5.03 -2.95
CA LEU A 104 9.76 -4.80 -1.52
C LEU A 104 9.17 -5.96 -0.72
N GLN A 105 9.98 -6.55 0.14
CA GLN A 105 9.52 -7.58 1.07
C GLN A 105 9.00 -6.91 2.35
N THR A 106 7.76 -7.22 2.73
CA THR A 106 7.05 -6.61 3.86
C THR A 106 6.14 -7.61 4.54
N ASP A 107 5.74 -7.31 5.79
CA ASP A 107 4.72 -8.11 6.50
C ASP A 107 3.33 -7.95 5.87
N ALA A 108 3.03 -6.76 5.30
CA ALA A 108 1.75 -6.48 4.68
C ALA A 108 1.88 -5.61 3.42
N PHE A 109 0.94 -5.79 2.49
CA PHE A 109 0.74 -4.93 1.34
C PHE A 109 -0.67 -4.34 1.36
N LEU A 110 -0.76 -3.02 1.23
CA LEU A 110 -2.00 -2.26 1.14
C LEU A 110 -2.11 -1.61 -0.24
N PRO A 111 -2.71 -2.26 -1.23
CA PRO A 111 -3.11 -1.59 -2.46
C PRO A 111 -4.26 -0.63 -2.16
N ALA A 112 -3.98 0.67 -2.05
CA ALA A 112 -4.96 1.72 -1.76
C ALA A 112 -5.21 2.64 -2.97
N GLY A 113 -4.54 2.40 -4.08
CA GLY A 113 -4.70 3.04 -5.38
C GLY A 113 -3.91 2.27 -6.42
N GLY A 114 -4.18 2.56 -7.69
CA GLY A 114 -3.57 1.91 -8.84
C GLY A 114 -4.61 1.53 -9.89
N LEU A 115 -4.14 0.91 -10.97
CA LEU A 115 -5.02 0.45 -12.04
C LEU A 115 -5.71 -0.86 -11.64
N PRO A 116 -6.96 -1.08 -12.09
CA PRO A 116 -7.61 -2.38 -11.97
C PRO A 116 -6.74 -3.48 -12.61
N ASN A 117 -6.75 -4.66 -11.99
CA ASN A 117 -5.98 -5.81 -12.44
C ASN A 117 -4.47 -5.50 -12.60
N THR A 118 -3.89 -4.79 -11.65
CA THR A 118 -2.44 -4.57 -11.61
C THR A 118 -1.70 -5.90 -11.42
N ILE A 119 -2.20 -6.78 -10.56
CA ILE A 119 -1.72 -8.17 -10.44
C ILE A 119 -2.69 -9.08 -11.21
N ARG A 120 -2.20 -9.68 -12.29
CA ARG A 120 -2.96 -10.49 -13.23
C ARG A 120 -2.45 -11.93 -13.29
N THR A 121 -3.21 -12.76 -13.96
CA THR A 121 -2.88 -14.19 -14.19
C THR A 121 -1.54 -14.38 -14.93
N ASP A 122 -1.12 -13.41 -15.72
CA ASP A 122 0.11 -13.42 -16.51
C ASP A 122 1.33 -12.80 -15.82
N ASN A 123 1.15 -12.14 -14.66
CA ASN A 123 2.25 -11.46 -13.95
C ASN A 123 2.30 -11.72 -12.42
N TRP A 124 1.39 -12.53 -11.88
CA TRP A 124 1.30 -12.74 -10.42
C TRP A 124 2.59 -13.33 -9.81
N GLU A 125 3.37 -14.07 -10.61
CA GLU A 125 4.65 -14.65 -10.16
C GLU A 125 5.69 -13.58 -9.81
N ALA A 126 5.58 -12.38 -10.40
CA ALA A 126 6.44 -11.26 -10.04
C ALA A 126 6.26 -10.80 -8.57
N PHE A 127 5.16 -11.19 -7.91
CA PHE A 127 4.93 -10.96 -6.49
C PHE A 127 5.68 -11.95 -5.58
N LEU A 128 6.30 -12.99 -6.18
CA LEU A 128 7.11 -13.96 -5.45
C LEU A 128 8.59 -13.57 -5.51
N THR A 129 9.29 -13.85 -4.43
CA THR A 129 10.75 -13.76 -4.36
C THR A 129 11.41 -14.95 -5.09
N GLU A 130 12.72 -14.93 -5.26
CA GLU A 130 13.46 -16.00 -5.96
C GLU A 130 13.29 -17.38 -5.33
N ASP A 131 13.06 -17.44 -4.01
CA ASP A 131 12.80 -18.69 -3.28
C ASP A 131 11.32 -19.12 -3.35
N GLY A 132 10.48 -18.38 -4.09
CA GLY A 132 9.06 -18.67 -4.28
C GLY A 132 8.15 -18.22 -3.12
N SER A 133 8.69 -17.50 -2.13
CA SER A 133 7.91 -16.89 -1.06
C SER A 133 7.22 -15.61 -1.54
N PRO A 134 6.03 -15.24 -1.03
CA PRO A 134 5.39 -13.99 -1.41
C PRO A 134 6.14 -12.78 -0.83
N SER A 135 6.22 -11.69 -1.59
CA SER A 135 6.84 -10.44 -1.14
C SER A 135 6.08 -9.76 0.01
N ALA A 136 4.83 -10.16 0.24
CA ALA A 136 4.07 -9.87 1.44
C ALA A 136 3.10 -11.03 1.74
N PRO A 137 3.12 -11.62 2.96
CA PRO A 137 2.20 -12.70 3.32
C PRO A 137 0.77 -12.24 3.58
N LEU A 138 0.54 -10.94 3.74
CA LEU A 138 -0.78 -10.34 3.90
C LEU A 138 -1.02 -9.26 2.85
N ILE A 139 -2.18 -9.32 2.18
CA ILE A 139 -2.66 -8.26 1.30
C ILE A 139 -4.04 -7.80 1.80
N VAL A 140 -4.24 -6.48 1.95
CA VAL A 140 -5.53 -5.88 2.28
C VAL A 140 -5.93 -4.96 1.13
N GLU A 141 -6.85 -5.41 0.28
CA GLU A 141 -7.24 -4.68 -0.95
C GLU A 141 -8.16 -3.49 -0.62
N ALA A 142 -7.59 -2.32 -0.39
CA ALA A 142 -8.36 -1.09 -0.25
C ALA A 142 -8.74 -0.48 -1.62
N ALA A 143 -7.97 -0.74 -2.67
CA ALA A 143 -8.33 -0.40 -4.04
C ALA A 143 -9.24 -1.48 -4.66
N ASN A 144 -10.20 -1.05 -5.48
CA ASN A 144 -11.12 -1.95 -6.18
C ASN A 144 -10.38 -2.75 -7.27
N ILE A 145 -10.60 -4.06 -7.27
CA ILE A 145 -10.17 -4.98 -8.35
C ILE A 145 -8.65 -4.89 -8.64
N PHE A 146 -7.83 -4.63 -7.63
CA PHE A 146 -6.38 -4.53 -7.81
C PHE A 146 -5.75 -5.86 -8.26
N ILE A 147 -6.28 -6.97 -7.74
CA ILE A 147 -5.84 -8.32 -8.07
C ILE A 147 -6.93 -9.02 -8.87
N GLU A 148 -6.57 -9.54 -10.05
CA GLU A 148 -7.44 -10.39 -10.85
C GLU A 148 -7.84 -11.66 -10.08
N GLN A 149 -9.07 -12.15 -10.27
CA GLN A 149 -9.61 -13.27 -9.50
C GLN A 149 -8.73 -14.53 -9.60
N GLN A 150 -8.22 -14.87 -10.76
CA GLN A 150 -7.38 -16.06 -10.92
C GLN A 150 -5.99 -15.88 -10.31
N ALA A 151 -5.42 -14.67 -10.40
CA ALA A 151 -4.16 -14.34 -9.74
C ALA A 151 -4.30 -14.44 -8.21
N ARG A 152 -5.44 -14.00 -7.66
CA ARG A 152 -5.76 -14.13 -6.22
C ARG A 152 -5.75 -15.58 -5.76
N VAL A 153 -6.37 -16.49 -6.53
CA VAL A 153 -6.35 -17.93 -6.21
C VAL A 153 -4.91 -18.43 -6.14
N LYS A 154 -4.08 -18.13 -7.16
CA LYS A 154 -2.68 -18.55 -7.22
C LYS A 154 -1.85 -18.00 -6.05
N LEU A 155 -2.03 -16.73 -5.68
CA LEU A 155 -1.36 -16.14 -4.52
C LEU A 155 -1.80 -16.80 -3.21
N THR A 156 -3.10 -17.10 -3.07
CA THR A 156 -3.61 -17.81 -1.89
C THR A 156 -3.03 -19.22 -1.78
N GLU A 157 -2.86 -19.95 -2.89
CA GLU A 157 -2.19 -21.25 -2.94
C GLU A 157 -0.71 -21.17 -2.51
N LYS A 158 -0.07 -19.99 -2.68
CA LYS A 158 1.27 -19.68 -2.17
C LYS A 158 1.30 -19.21 -0.72
N GLY A 159 0.17 -19.24 -0.02
CA GLY A 159 0.05 -18.89 1.38
C GLY A 159 -0.19 -17.42 1.67
N VAL A 160 -0.50 -16.60 0.65
CA VAL A 160 -0.87 -15.20 0.87
C VAL A 160 -2.27 -15.12 1.45
N LEU A 161 -2.40 -14.48 2.61
CA LEU A 161 -3.71 -14.11 3.16
C LEU A 161 -4.21 -12.83 2.48
N ILE A 162 -5.34 -12.91 1.79
CA ILE A 162 -5.90 -11.76 1.06
C ILE A 162 -7.24 -11.37 1.66
N VAL A 163 -7.31 -10.16 2.23
CA VAL A 163 -8.57 -9.51 2.56
C VAL A 163 -9.05 -8.77 1.31
N LYS A 164 -10.04 -9.37 0.64
CA LYS A 164 -10.54 -8.90 -0.64
C LYS A 164 -11.18 -7.51 -0.53
N ASP A 165 -11.12 -6.73 -1.61
CA ASP A 165 -11.72 -5.40 -1.78
C ASP A 165 -13.17 -5.33 -1.31
N SER A 166 -14.01 -6.28 -1.70
CA SER A 166 -15.43 -6.35 -1.28
C SER A 166 -15.63 -6.46 0.26
N SER A 167 -14.58 -6.75 1.01
CA SER A 167 -14.59 -6.76 2.48
C SER A 167 -13.79 -5.60 3.06
N ALA A 168 -12.61 -5.32 2.51
CA ALA A 168 -11.69 -4.31 3.03
C ALA A 168 -12.18 -2.88 2.82
N ASN A 169 -12.81 -2.58 1.68
CA ASN A 169 -13.20 -1.22 1.29
C ASN A 169 -14.70 -0.95 1.24
N LYS A 170 -15.53 -1.81 1.77
CA LYS A 170 -17.00 -1.70 1.68
C LYS A 170 -17.63 -0.57 2.51
N CYS A 171 -16.87 0.17 3.29
CA CYS A 171 -17.39 1.23 4.16
C CYS A 171 -18.16 2.30 3.36
N GLY A 172 -17.66 2.72 2.21
CA GLY A 172 -18.34 3.67 1.33
C GLY A 172 -19.71 3.17 0.84
N VAL A 173 -19.81 1.90 0.49
CA VAL A 173 -21.08 1.28 0.08
C VAL A 173 -22.08 1.24 1.25
N ILE A 174 -21.61 0.95 2.46
CA ILE A 174 -22.46 0.97 3.66
C ILE A 174 -22.96 2.39 3.94
N CYS A 175 -22.09 3.40 3.87
CA CYS A 175 -22.50 4.80 4.05
C CYS A 175 -23.56 5.20 3.03
N SER A 176 -23.34 4.93 1.74
CA SER A 176 -24.33 5.25 0.68
C SER A 176 -25.68 4.54 0.91
N ALA A 177 -25.67 3.30 1.36
CA ALA A 177 -26.90 2.58 1.68
C ALA A 177 -27.66 3.25 2.84
N MET A 178 -26.96 3.69 3.88
CA MET A 178 -27.56 4.40 5.03
C MET A 178 -28.08 5.78 4.62
N GLU A 179 -27.39 6.52 3.76
CA GLU A 179 -27.85 7.80 3.21
C GLU A 179 -29.16 7.63 2.43
N ILE A 180 -29.26 6.61 1.57
CA ILE A 180 -30.48 6.31 0.83
C ILE A 180 -31.63 6.01 1.80
N ILE A 181 -31.42 5.17 2.81
CA ILE A 181 -32.44 4.86 3.81
C ILE A 181 -32.90 6.13 4.54
N ALA A 182 -31.94 6.99 4.95
CA ALA A 182 -32.27 8.23 5.65
C ALA A 182 -33.08 9.22 4.79
N HIS A 183 -32.92 9.19 3.47
CA HIS A 183 -33.71 10.02 2.54
C HIS A 183 -35.11 9.45 2.25
N LEU A 184 -35.35 8.18 2.54
CA LEU A 184 -36.63 7.51 2.32
C LEU A 184 -37.55 7.54 3.56
N LEU A 185 -37.02 7.97 4.72
CA LEU A 185 -37.73 8.13 5.98
C LEU A 185 -38.18 9.57 6.21
#